data_652cae8e5cc2c9f8ad7e48dcb6d02486
#
_entry.id   652cae8e5cc2c9f8ad7e48dcb6d02486
#
_cell.length_a   1.000
_cell.length_b   1.000
_cell.length_c   1.000
_cell.angle_alpha   90.00
_cell.angle_beta   90.00
_cell.angle_gamma   90.00
#
_symmetry.space_group_name_H-M   'P 1'
#
loop_
_entity.id
_entity.type
_entity.pdbx_description
1 polymer ?
#
loop_
_entity_poly.entity_id
_entity_poly.type
_entity_poly.pdbx_seq_one_letter_code
_entity_poly.pdbx_strand_id
1 'polypeptide(L)'
;HALKPIREFSDKIEEVQAQNLADSGIEECKIKELNQLSVSYNKMLERLSDAFEIQRQFTASAAHELRTPLSLMQVQLDLYHSTQHPGSDADTVQMIKMLTEQNDRLGKMVKTLLDMSELQTVGRDEKIILNDLVDEVLEDLEFLAQEKNIKLIGKYKNITMIGSDILIYRLVYNLVENAIKYNHSDGQVTVNAYKNQKH
;
A
#
# COMPACT_ATOMS: atom_id res chain seq x y z
N HIS A 1 48.30 -12.13 2.01
CA HIS A 1 47.34 -12.39 3.13
C HIS A 1 46.43 -11.20 3.46
N ALA A 2 46.88 -9.94 3.27
CA ALA A 2 46.11 -8.74 3.61
C ALA A 2 44.88 -8.50 2.70
N LEU A 3 44.85 -9.01 1.47
CA LEU A 3 43.78 -8.81 0.50
C LEU A 3 42.73 -9.92 0.51
N LYS A 4 42.94 -11.00 1.27
CA LYS A 4 42.00 -12.13 1.31
C LYS A 4 40.57 -11.73 1.78
N PRO A 5 40.42 -10.95 2.87
CA PRO A 5 39.09 -10.53 3.32
C PRO A 5 38.35 -9.65 2.30
N ILE A 6 39.07 -8.83 1.53
CA ILE A 6 38.45 -7.99 0.50
C ILE A 6 37.95 -8.84 -0.67
N ARG A 7 38.70 -9.88 -1.04
CA ARG A 7 38.29 -10.78 -2.12
C ARG A 7 37.06 -11.61 -1.71
N GLU A 8 37.04 -12.16 -0.51
CA GLU A 8 35.89 -12.89 0.06
C GLU A 8 34.63 -12.00 0.14
N PHE A 9 34.82 -10.72 0.44
CA PHE A 9 33.74 -9.74 0.44
C PHE A 9 33.20 -9.48 -0.98
N SER A 10 34.11 -9.31 -1.97
CA SER A 10 33.74 -9.12 -3.37
C SER A 10 33.00 -10.33 -3.95
N ASP A 11 33.49 -11.54 -3.68
CA ASP A 11 32.89 -12.78 -4.16
C ASP A 11 31.46 -12.95 -3.61
N LYS A 12 31.24 -12.64 -2.33
CA LYS A 12 29.90 -12.68 -1.70
C LYS A 12 28.94 -11.66 -2.32
N ILE A 13 29.41 -10.47 -2.68
CA ILE A 13 28.56 -9.46 -3.35
C ILE A 13 28.13 -9.94 -4.74
N GLU A 14 29.01 -10.60 -5.50
CA GLU A 14 28.72 -11.08 -6.84
C GLU A 14 27.71 -12.22 -6.86
N GLU A 15 27.61 -12.99 -5.76
CA GLU A 15 26.66 -14.11 -5.63
C GLU A 15 25.23 -13.69 -5.23
N VAL A 16 25.01 -12.41 -4.91
CA VAL A 16 23.70 -11.91 -4.45
C VAL A 16 22.67 -11.92 -5.57
N GLN A 17 21.55 -12.56 -5.29
CA GLN A 17 20.37 -12.60 -6.15
C GLN A 17 19.11 -12.33 -5.32
N ALA A 18 18.02 -11.95 -5.97
CA ALA A 18 16.75 -11.66 -5.30
C ALA A 18 16.22 -12.85 -4.46
N GLN A 19 16.61 -14.10 -4.80
CA GLN A 19 16.17 -15.30 -4.11
C GLN A 19 16.99 -15.64 -2.86
N ASN A 20 18.22 -15.11 -2.73
CA ASN A 20 19.14 -15.43 -1.63
C ASN A 20 19.53 -14.24 -0.74
N LEU A 21 18.80 -13.12 -0.85
CA LEU A 21 19.11 -11.89 -0.11
C LEU A 21 19.24 -12.09 1.40
N ALA A 22 18.36 -12.91 1.99
CA ALA A 22 18.35 -13.18 3.43
C ALA A 22 19.59 -13.95 3.89
N ASP A 23 20.14 -14.81 3.02
CA ASP A 23 21.31 -15.67 3.32
C ASP A 23 22.65 -15.07 2.86
N SER A 24 22.61 -13.93 2.16
CA SER A 24 23.79 -13.28 1.56
C SER A 24 24.50 -12.32 2.52
N GLY A 25 24.13 -12.30 3.78
CA GLY A 25 24.76 -11.46 4.81
C GLY A 25 26.24 -11.78 4.98
N ILE A 26 27.05 -10.75 5.27
CA ILE A 26 28.47 -10.88 5.54
C ILE A 26 28.70 -10.88 7.04
N GLU A 27 29.45 -11.86 7.54
CA GLU A 27 29.82 -11.95 8.96
C GLU A 27 30.72 -10.79 9.39
N GLU A 28 30.73 -10.51 10.71
CA GLU A 28 31.56 -9.46 11.27
C GLU A 28 33.06 -9.71 10.99
N CYS A 29 33.73 -8.70 10.50
CA CYS A 29 35.15 -8.74 10.20
C CYS A 29 35.97 -8.10 11.35
N LYS A 30 37.14 -8.67 11.67
CA LYS A 30 38.06 -8.14 12.70
C LYS A 30 38.69 -6.80 12.32
N ILE A 31 38.67 -6.44 11.05
CA ILE A 31 39.18 -5.16 10.54
C ILE A 31 38.07 -4.13 10.62
N LYS A 32 38.23 -3.08 11.41
CA LYS A 32 37.23 -2.08 11.74
C LYS A 32 36.54 -1.47 10.52
N GLU A 33 37.34 -1.13 9.50
CA GLU A 33 36.87 -0.51 8.24
C GLU A 33 36.00 -1.49 7.45
N LEU A 34 36.38 -2.76 7.39
CA LEU A 34 35.62 -3.82 6.72
C LEU A 34 34.36 -4.17 7.51
N ASN A 35 34.43 -4.14 8.82
CA ASN A 35 33.25 -4.39 9.66
C ASN A 35 32.18 -3.30 9.45
N GLN A 36 32.59 -2.04 9.37
CA GLN A 36 31.65 -0.95 9.09
C GLN A 36 31.01 -1.10 7.68
N LEU A 37 31.78 -1.56 6.70
CA LEU A 37 31.28 -1.86 5.37
C LEU A 37 30.29 -3.04 5.39
N SER A 38 30.62 -4.13 6.10
CA SER A 38 29.73 -5.29 6.28
C SER A 38 28.40 -4.90 6.92
N VAL A 39 28.41 -4.08 7.97
CA VAL A 39 27.18 -3.58 8.62
C VAL A 39 26.35 -2.76 7.64
N SER A 40 26.96 -1.87 6.87
CA SER A 40 26.25 -1.04 5.90
C SER A 40 25.67 -1.87 4.77
N TYR A 41 26.41 -2.87 4.30
CA TYR A 41 25.98 -3.81 3.27
C TYR A 41 24.81 -4.68 3.75
N ASN A 42 24.91 -5.29 4.93
CA ASN A 42 23.85 -6.10 5.49
C ASN A 42 22.55 -5.29 5.68
N LYS A 43 22.66 -4.03 6.12
CA LYS A 43 21.52 -3.12 6.22
C LYS A 43 20.90 -2.79 4.86
N MET A 44 21.72 -2.72 3.81
CA MET A 44 21.22 -2.55 2.44
C MET A 44 20.49 -3.81 1.96
N LEU A 45 21.04 -5.01 2.22
CA LEU A 45 20.39 -6.28 1.89
C LEU A 45 19.05 -6.45 2.59
N GLU A 46 18.96 -6.11 3.89
CA GLU A 46 17.71 -6.14 4.66
C GLU A 46 16.65 -5.25 4.00
N ARG A 47 16.99 -4.00 3.70
CA ARG A 47 16.07 -3.08 3.00
C ARG A 47 15.62 -3.59 1.63
N LEU A 48 16.53 -4.23 0.90
CA LEU A 48 16.23 -4.79 -0.41
C LEU A 48 15.33 -6.02 -0.29
N SER A 49 15.59 -6.88 0.69
CA SER A 49 14.76 -8.04 1.00
C SER A 49 13.33 -7.62 1.37
N ASP A 50 13.19 -6.63 2.24
CA ASP A 50 11.89 -6.07 2.62
C ASP A 50 11.14 -5.50 1.41
N ALA A 51 11.83 -4.77 0.54
CA ALA A 51 11.23 -4.21 -0.67
C ALA A 51 10.74 -5.29 -1.64
N PHE A 52 11.51 -6.37 -1.84
CA PHE A 52 11.09 -7.49 -2.67
C PHE A 52 9.93 -8.27 -2.06
N GLU A 53 9.91 -8.46 -0.76
CA GLU A 53 8.80 -9.15 -0.09
C GLU A 53 7.50 -8.35 -0.22
N ILE A 54 7.55 -7.03 0.01
CA ILE A 54 6.41 -6.12 -0.21
C ILE A 54 5.95 -6.21 -1.67
N GLN A 55 6.87 -6.15 -2.63
CA GLN A 55 6.53 -6.24 -4.06
C GLN A 55 5.90 -7.59 -4.41
N ARG A 56 6.40 -8.69 -3.86
CA ARG A 56 5.87 -10.04 -4.08
C ARG A 56 4.46 -10.18 -3.53
N GLN A 57 4.22 -9.73 -2.30
CA GLN A 57 2.90 -9.73 -1.66
C GLN A 57 1.91 -8.87 -2.44
N PHE A 58 2.35 -7.69 -2.87
CA PHE A 58 1.56 -6.80 -3.71
C PHE A 58 1.13 -7.47 -5.02
N THR A 59 2.08 -8.08 -5.75
CA THR A 59 1.79 -8.75 -7.03
C THR A 59 0.83 -9.94 -6.84
N ALA A 60 1.04 -10.73 -5.78
CA ALA A 60 0.17 -11.86 -5.46
C ALA A 60 -1.26 -11.40 -5.12
N SER A 61 -1.39 -10.39 -4.28
CA SER A 61 -2.69 -9.80 -3.89
C SER A 61 -3.40 -9.21 -5.11
N ALA A 62 -2.70 -8.45 -5.95
CA ALA A 62 -3.24 -7.89 -7.18
C ALA A 62 -3.76 -8.97 -8.13
N ALA A 63 -2.99 -10.05 -8.33
CA ALA A 63 -3.39 -11.17 -9.17
C ALA A 63 -4.66 -11.87 -8.64
N HIS A 64 -4.77 -12.05 -7.33
CA HIS A 64 -5.96 -12.62 -6.69
C HIS A 64 -7.20 -11.74 -6.85
N GLU A 65 -7.04 -10.45 -6.56
CA GLU A 65 -8.13 -9.48 -6.64
C GLU A 65 -8.63 -9.26 -8.09
N LEU A 66 -7.75 -9.36 -9.09
CA LEU A 66 -8.12 -9.28 -10.50
C LEU A 66 -8.79 -10.56 -11.01
N ARG A 67 -8.36 -11.73 -10.52
CA ARG A 67 -8.91 -13.03 -10.96
C ARG A 67 -10.39 -13.17 -10.64
N THR A 68 -10.83 -12.71 -9.47
CA THR A 68 -12.21 -12.84 -9.00
C THR A 68 -13.22 -12.18 -9.95
N PRO A 69 -13.13 -10.87 -10.27
CA PRO A 69 -14.08 -10.24 -11.19
C PRO A 69 -14.00 -10.83 -12.62
N LEU A 70 -12.79 -11.18 -13.08
CA LEU A 70 -12.62 -11.84 -14.38
C LEU A 70 -13.34 -13.19 -14.44
N SER A 71 -13.19 -14.01 -13.38
CA SER A 71 -13.90 -15.31 -13.31
C SER A 71 -15.41 -15.13 -13.26
N LEU A 72 -15.91 -14.11 -12.54
CA LEU A 72 -17.34 -13.82 -12.49
C LEU A 72 -17.88 -13.39 -13.87
N MET A 73 -17.15 -12.54 -14.58
CA MET A 73 -17.53 -12.15 -15.96
C MET A 73 -17.54 -13.37 -16.88
N GLN A 74 -16.55 -14.25 -16.79
CA GLN A 74 -16.49 -15.48 -17.60
C GLN A 74 -17.69 -16.38 -17.31
N VAL A 75 -18.02 -16.63 -16.04
CA VAL A 75 -19.18 -17.47 -15.68
C VAL A 75 -20.49 -16.85 -16.21
N GLN A 76 -20.66 -15.53 -16.18
CA GLN A 76 -21.85 -14.86 -16.71
C GLN A 76 -21.95 -15.02 -18.24
N LEU A 77 -20.84 -14.89 -18.95
CA LEU A 77 -20.78 -15.11 -20.39
C LEU A 77 -21.07 -16.56 -20.75
N ASP A 78 -20.49 -17.52 -20.02
CA ASP A 78 -20.71 -18.95 -20.25
C ASP A 78 -22.18 -19.34 -19.98
N LEU A 79 -22.79 -18.77 -18.93
CA LEU A 79 -24.20 -18.97 -18.63
C LEU A 79 -25.09 -18.43 -19.76
N TYR A 80 -24.82 -17.23 -20.25
CA TYR A 80 -25.54 -16.62 -21.36
C TYR A 80 -25.41 -17.45 -22.65
N HIS A 81 -24.24 -17.98 -22.97
CA HIS A 81 -24.04 -18.85 -24.12
C HIS A 81 -24.67 -20.23 -23.98
N SER A 82 -24.81 -20.76 -22.76
CA SER A 82 -25.39 -22.10 -22.52
C SER A 82 -26.91 -22.12 -22.55
N THR A 83 -27.56 -20.97 -22.34
CA THR A 83 -29.02 -20.84 -22.47
C THR A 83 -29.41 -20.86 -23.95
N GLN A 84 -30.01 -21.97 -24.39
CA GLN A 84 -30.43 -22.20 -25.79
C GLN A 84 -31.60 -21.31 -26.26
N HIS A 85 -32.09 -20.42 -25.44
CA HIS A 85 -33.10 -19.43 -25.82
C HIS A 85 -32.46 -18.05 -25.87
N PRO A 86 -32.68 -17.25 -26.92
CA PRO A 86 -32.36 -15.84 -26.86
C PRO A 86 -33.14 -15.29 -25.68
N GLY A 87 -32.37 -14.93 -24.61
CA GLY A 87 -32.93 -14.48 -23.36
C GLY A 87 -33.92 -13.34 -23.58
N SER A 88 -34.82 -13.17 -22.65
CA SER A 88 -35.68 -11.99 -22.66
C SER A 88 -34.79 -10.74 -22.63
N ASP A 89 -35.28 -9.61 -23.13
CA ASP A 89 -34.55 -8.32 -23.04
C ASP A 89 -34.12 -8.04 -21.60
N ALA A 90 -34.90 -8.53 -20.61
CA ALA A 90 -34.60 -8.42 -19.19
C ALA A 90 -33.30 -9.18 -18.79
N ASP A 91 -33.11 -10.41 -19.28
CA ASP A 91 -31.92 -11.23 -18.97
C ASP A 91 -30.66 -10.62 -19.57
N THR A 92 -30.78 -10.10 -20.81
CA THR A 92 -29.68 -9.37 -21.47
C THR A 92 -29.30 -8.10 -20.72
N VAL A 93 -30.27 -7.31 -20.28
CA VAL A 93 -30.06 -6.10 -19.50
C VAL A 93 -29.37 -6.43 -18.16
N GLN A 94 -29.83 -7.48 -17.47
CA GLN A 94 -29.21 -7.91 -16.21
C GLN A 94 -27.77 -8.33 -16.40
N MET A 95 -27.47 -9.11 -17.45
CA MET A 95 -26.10 -9.53 -17.79
C MET A 95 -25.19 -8.33 -18.06
N ILE A 96 -25.65 -7.39 -18.90
CA ILE A 96 -24.88 -6.15 -19.19
C ILE A 96 -24.59 -5.39 -17.90
N LYS A 97 -25.59 -5.24 -17.02
CA LYS A 97 -25.40 -4.57 -15.73
C LYS A 97 -24.32 -5.24 -14.89
N MET A 98 -24.36 -6.58 -14.75
CA MET A 98 -23.36 -7.32 -13.99
C MET A 98 -21.95 -7.20 -14.59
N LEU A 99 -21.83 -7.28 -15.92
CA LEU A 99 -20.54 -7.08 -16.60
C LEU A 99 -20.00 -5.67 -16.39
N THR A 100 -20.87 -4.65 -16.46
CA THR A 100 -20.50 -3.25 -16.18
C THR A 100 -19.99 -3.08 -14.75
N GLU A 101 -20.70 -3.63 -13.76
CA GLU A 101 -20.28 -3.58 -12.36
C GLU A 101 -18.90 -4.24 -12.13
N GLN A 102 -18.63 -5.39 -12.78
CA GLN A 102 -17.32 -6.03 -12.69
C GLN A 102 -16.22 -5.22 -13.41
N ASN A 103 -16.52 -4.63 -14.55
CA ASN A 103 -15.59 -3.76 -15.25
C ASN A 103 -15.22 -2.51 -14.44
N ASP A 104 -16.20 -1.87 -13.80
CA ASP A 104 -15.97 -0.73 -12.91
C ASP A 104 -15.10 -1.11 -11.70
N ARG A 105 -15.32 -2.32 -11.16
CA ARG A 105 -14.50 -2.87 -10.08
C ARG A 105 -13.05 -3.06 -10.53
N LEU A 106 -12.84 -3.64 -11.73
CA LEU A 106 -11.51 -3.78 -12.31
C LEU A 106 -10.83 -2.43 -12.54
N GLY A 107 -11.55 -1.45 -13.08
CA GLY A 107 -11.04 -0.09 -13.28
C GLY A 107 -10.54 0.54 -11.97
N LYS A 108 -11.30 0.40 -10.88
CA LYS A 108 -10.89 0.88 -9.55
C LYS A 108 -9.64 0.15 -9.04
N MET A 109 -9.53 -1.16 -9.25
CA MET A 109 -8.36 -1.94 -8.86
C MET A 109 -7.11 -1.50 -9.62
N VAL A 110 -7.21 -1.36 -10.95
CA VAL A 110 -6.08 -0.88 -11.78
C VAL A 110 -5.63 0.50 -11.32
N LYS A 111 -6.57 1.40 -11.04
CA LYS A 111 -6.24 2.72 -10.49
C LYS A 111 -5.48 2.61 -9.16
N THR A 112 -5.96 1.78 -8.24
CA THR A 112 -5.28 1.55 -6.94
C THR A 112 -3.87 1.00 -7.13
N LEU A 113 -3.67 0.07 -8.10
CA LEU A 113 -2.36 -0.49 -8.40
C LEU A 113 -1.39 0.56 -8.95
N LEU A 114 -1.88 1.45 -9.83
CA LEU A 114 -1.10 2.58 -10.36
C LEU A 114 -0.74 3.56 -9.24
N ASP A 115 -1.71 3.95 -8.43
CA ASP A 115 -1.49 4.82 -7.27
C ASP A 115 -0.42 4.24 -6.32
N MET A 116 -0.44 2.92 -6.04
CA MET A 116 0.57 2.27 -5.22
C MET A 116 1.96 2.26 -5.86
N SER A 117 2.05 2.10 -7.19
CA SER A 117 3.32 2.17 -7.91
C SER A 117 3.94 3.57 -7.84
N GLU A 118 3.12 4.61 -7.98
CA GLU A 118 3.57 5.99 -7.86
C GLU A 118 4.06 6.34 -6.45
N LEU A 119 3.40 5.80 -5.40
CA LEU A 119 3.77 6.04 -4.01
C LEU A 119 5.16 5.49 -3.63
N GLN A 120 5.70 4.53 -4.40
CA GLN A 120 7.06 4.00 -4.17
C GLN A 120 8.17 5.00 -4.54
N THR A 121 7.88 5.96 -5.42
CA THR A 121 8.85 6.95 -5.91
C THR A 121 8.86 8.25 -5.11
N VAL A 122 7.91 8.41 -4.18
CA VAL A 122 7.74 9.65 -3.40
C VAL A 122 8.83 9.77 -2.32
N GLY A 123 9.50 10.93 -2.27
CA GLY A 123 10.46 11.28 -1.21
C GLY A 123 9.84 11.22 0.19
N ARG A 124 10.65 10.91 1.20
CA ARG A 124 10.19 10.73 2.60
C ARG A 124 11.00 11.54 3.60
N ASP A 125 11.55 12.65 3.17
CA ASP A 125 12.49 13.50 3.93
C ASP A 125 11.95 14.90 4.23
N GLU A 126 10.66 15.13 3.98
CA GLU A 126 10.00 16.39 4.25
C GLU A 126 9.61 16.53 5.72
N LYS A 127 9.65 17.76 6.24
CA LYS A 127 9.17 18.06 7.58
C LYS A 127 7.66 18.33 7.55
N ILE A 128 6.90 17.45 8.15
CA ILE A 128 5.43 17.47 8.18
C ILE A 128 4.97 18.04 9.53
N ILE A 129 4.05 19.00 9.51
CA ILE A 129 3.27 19.44 10.66
C ILE A 129 1.97 18.66 10.67
N LEU A 130 1.91 17.62 11.49
CA LEU A 130 0.83 16.62 11.43
C LEU A 130 -0.56 17.19 11.73
N ASN A 131 -0.65 18.18 12.63
CA ASN A 131 -1.93 18.80 12.94
C ASN A 131 -2.51 19.57 11.76
N ASP A 132 -1.70 20.33 11.03
CA ASP A 132 -2.17 21.09 9.86
C ASP A 132 -2.67 20.14 8.76
N LEU A 133 -1.93 19.07 8.52
CA LEU A 133 -2.31 18.03 7.58
C LEU A 133 -3.61 17.30 7.97
N VAL A 134 -3.80 17.01 9.26
CA VAL A 134 -5.04 16.36 9.72
C VAL A 134 -6.21 17.33 9.64
N ASP A 135 -6.02 18.62 9.95
CA ASP A 135 -7.06 19.63 9.80
C ASP A 135 -7.51 19.75 8.34
N GLU A 136 -6.58 19.78 7.38
CA GLU A 136 -6.86 19.77 5.94
C GLU A 136 -7.70 18.54 5.53
N VAL A 137 -7.34 17.34 5.99
CA VAL A 137 -8.11 16.13 5.70
C VAL A 137 -9.53 16.19 6.27
N LEU A 138 -9.69 16.72 7.49
CA LEU A 138 -11.00 16.84 8.12
C LEU A 138 -11.88 17.87 7.39
N GLU A 139 -11.30 18.98 6.90
CA GLU A 139 -11.99 19.96 6.06
C GLU A 139 -12.44 19.36 4.74
N ASP A 140 -11.58 18.61 4.04
CA ASP A 140 -11.90 17.97 2.77
C ASP A 140 -13.01 16.92 2.88
N LEU A 141 -13.11 16.25 4.03
CA LEU A 141 -14.12 15.22 4.29
C LEU A 141 -15.38 15.74 5.01
N GLU A 142 -15.42 17.01 5.36
CA GLU A 142 -16.55 17.63 6.08
C GLU A 142 -17.87 17.44 5.33
N PHE A 143 -17.88 17.68 4.02
CA PHE A 143 -19.09 17.50 3.21
C PHE A 143 -19.62 16.06 3.25
N LEU A 144 -18.71 15.07 3.12
CA LEU A 144 -19.06 13.64 3.18
C LEU A 144 -19.61 13.25 4.56
N ALA A 145 -19.07 13.83 5.63
CA ALA A 145 -19.53 13.60 6.99
C ALA A 145 -20.92 14.22 7.25
N GLN A 146 -21.17 15.42 6.71
CA GLN A 146 -22.47 16.10 6.83
C GLN A 146 -23.61 15.34 6.16
N GLU A 147 -23.39 14.65 5.03
CA GLU A 147 -24.40 13.82 4.38
C GLU A 147 -24.97 12.73 5.28
N LYS A 148 -24.20 12.28 6.28
CA LYS A 148 -24.59 11.27 7.28
C LYS A 148 -24.79 11.82 8.68
N ASN A 149 -24.74 13.13 8.88
CA ASN A 149 -24.74 13.80 10.19
C ASN A 149 -23.63 13.31 11.12
N ILE A 150 -22.44 12.99 10.58
CA ILE A 150 -21.31 12.52 11.36
C ILE A 150 -20.46 13.68 11.79
N LYS A 151 -20.13 13.74 13.10
CA LYS A 151 -19.27 14.78 13.66
C LYS A 151 -17.81 14.37 13.53
N LEU A 152 -16.98 15.22 12.88
CA LEU A 152 -15.53 15.06 12.83
C LEU A 152 -14.88 15.81 14.02
N ILE A 153 -13.94 15.15 14.69
CA ILE A 153 -13.26 15.71 15.87
C ILE A 153 -11.76 15.42 15.77
N GLY A 154 -10.95 16.48 15.71
CA GLY A 154 -9.50 16.41 15.86
C GLY A 154 -9.08 16.55 17.33
N LYS A 155 -8.21 15.65 17.83
CA LYS A 155 -7.62 15.70 19.18
C LYS A 155 -6.13 15.42 19.08
N TYR A 156 -5.33 16.44 18.83
CA TYR A 156 -3.88 16.33 18.69
C TYR A 156 -3.18 17.54 19.29
N LYS A 157 -1.90 17.34 19.64
CA LYS A 157 -0.97 18.42 20.00
C LYS A 157 -0.06 18.69 18.80
N ASN A 158 0.69 19.80 18.85
CA ASN A 158 1.68 20.08 17.80
C ASN A 158 2.69 18.94 17.70
N ILE A 159 2.56 18.15 16.62
CA ILE A 159 3.44 17.03 16.30
C ILE A 159 4.09 17.33 14.95
N THR A 160 5.42 17.25 14.94
CA THR A 160 6.22 17.27 13.71
C THR A 160 6.88 15.92 13.51
N MET A 161 6.90 15.48 12.27
CA MET A 161 7.58 14.26 11.84
C MET A 161 8.34 14.49 10.54
N ILE A 162 9.24 13.57 10.20
CA ILE A 162 9.89 13.53 8.89
C ILE A 162 9.22 12.39 8.10
N GLY A 163 8.82 12.67 6.87
CA GLY A 163 8.14 11.71 6.03
C GLY A 163 7.78 12.29 4.67
N SER A 164 6.74 11.75 4.05
CA SER A 164 6.14 12.32 2.86
C SER A 164 4.75 12.87 3.20
N ASP A 165 4.54 14.12 2.90
CA ASP A 165 3.26 14.81 3.09
C ASP A 165 2.13 14.09 2.36
N ILE A 166 2.33 13.80 1.08
CA ILE A 166 1.37 13.09 0.23
C ILE A 166 0.99 11.71 0.81
N LEU A 167 1.97 10.95 1.33
CA LEU A 167 1.72 9.62 1.87
C LEU A 167 0.91 9.69 3.17
N ILE A 168 1.26 10.61 4.06
CA ILE A 168 0.55 10.77 5.34
C ILE A 168 -0.85 11.34 5.11
N TYR A 169 -1.00 12.32 4.20
CA TYR A 169 -2.31 12.83 3.81
C TYR A 169 -3.21 11.70 3.30
N ARG A 170 -2.76 10.92 2.30
CA ARG A 170 -3.52 9.77 1.76
C ARG A 170 -3.87 8.73 2.82
N LEU A 171 -2.94 8.45 3.74
CA LEU A 171 -3.19 7.52 4.84
C LEU A 171 -4.32 8.01 5.74
N VAL A 172 -4.24 9.25 6.21
CA VAL A 172 -5.23 9.84 7.11
C VAL A 172 -6.57 9.98 6.38
N TYR A 173 -6.57 10.47 5.16
CA TYR A 173 -7.77 10.60 4.33
C TYR A 173 -8.50 9.26 4.17
N ASN A 174 -7.81 8.20 3.76
CA ASN A 174 -8.42 6.87 3.60
C ASN A 174 -8.98 6.31 4.91
N LEU A 175 -8.30 6.54 6.04
CA LEU A 175 -8.77 6.07 7.34
C LEU A 175 -10.03 6.83 7.79
N VAL A 176 -10.06 8.15 7.63
CA VAL A 176 -11.20 8.99 8.01
C VAL A 176 -12.38 8.76 7.07
N GLU A 177 -12.15 8.68 5.74
CA GLU A 177 -13.18 8.35 4.76
C GLU A 177 -13.84 7.00 5.08
N ASN A 178 -13.05 5.97 5.36
CA ASN A 178 -13.57 4.67 5.77
C ASN A 178 -14.36 4.76 7.09
N ALA A 179 -13.86 5.51 8.06
CA ALA A 179 -14.56 5.71 9.33
C ALA A 179 -15.92 6.42 9.15
N ILE A 180 -16.04 7.36 8.20
CA ILE A 180 -17.31 7.98 7.83
C ILE A 180 -18.21 6.98 7.09
N LYS A 181 -17.66 6.28 6.09
CA LYS A 181 -18.39 5.37 5.22
C LYS A 181 -19.09 4.23 6.00
N TYR A 182 -18.39 3.65 6.95
CA TYR A 182 -18.84 2.51 7.75
C TYR A 182 -19.46 2.91 9.10
N ASN A 183 -19.61 4.20 9.36
CA ASN A 183 -20.30 4.68 10.56
C ASN A 183 -21.81 4.63 10.40
N HIS A 184 -22.51 4.69 11.53
CA HIS A 184 -23.96 4.94 11.57
C HIS A 184 -24.27 6.44 11.45
N SER A 185 -25.48 6.78 11.03
CA SER A 185 -25.96 8.17 11.03
C SER A 185 -25.93 8.75 12.44
N ASP A 186 -25.68 10.06 12.55
CA ASP A 186 -25.53 10.80 13.82
C ASP A 186 -24.34 10.31 14.68
N GLY A 187 -23.37 9.63 14.05
CA GLY A 187 -22.16 9.16 14.72
C GLY A 187 -21.08 10.24 14.86
N GLN A 188 -19.91 9.81 15.34
CA GLN A 188 -18.73 10.68 15.38
C GLN A 188 -17.48 9.91 14.92
N VAL A 189 -16.54 10.62 14.31
CA VAL A 189 -15.19 10.17 14.01
C VAL A 189 -14.21 11.05 14.77
N THR A 190 -13.32 10.44 15.55
CA THR A 190 -12.30 11.18 16.30
C THR A 190 -10.92 10.78 15.84
N VAL A 191 -10.14 11.72 15.35
CA VAL A 191 -8.73 11.54 15.00
C VAL A 191 -7.88 11.96 16.19
N ASN A 192 -7.12 11.01 16.74
CA ASN A 192 -6.19 11.27 17.85
C ASN A 192 -4.75 11.11 17.35
N ALA A 193 -3.91 12.12 17.55
CA ALA A 193 -2.48 12.00 17.33
C ALA A 193 -1.71 12.36 18.61
N TYR A 194 -0.77 11.48 18.98
CA TYR A 194 0.10 11.69 20.15
C TYR A 194 1.48 11.10 19.90
N LYS A 195 2.49 11.73 20.48
CA LYS A 195 3.86 11.23 20.42
C LYS A 195 4.07 10.21 21.54
N ASN A 196 4.31 8.96 21.19
CA ASN A 196 4.69 7.95 22.17
C ASN A 196 6.19 8.09 22.52
N GLN A 197 6.51 8.25 23.80
CA GLN A 197 7.89 8.37 24.30
C GLN A 197 8.55 7.00 24.53
N LYS A 198 8.18 5.96 23.74
CA LYS A 198 8.94 4.71 23.78
C LYS A 198 10.02 4.75 22.70
N HIS A 199 11.26 4.62 23.18
CA HIS A 199 12.53 4.60 22.45
C HIS A 199 12.53 3.63 21.28
#